data_8cdc0c5479ac02c400e6e3c5bd4a660d
#
_entry.id   8cdc0c5479ac02c400e6e3c5bd4a660d
#
_cell.length_a   1.000
_cell.length_b   1.000
_cell.length_c   1.000
_cell.angle_alpha   90.00
_cell.angle_beta   90.00
_cell.angle_gamma   90.00
#
_symmetry.space_group_name_H-M   'P 1'
#
loop_
_entity.id
_entity.type
_entity.pdbx_description
1 polymer ?
#
loop_
_entity_poly.entity_id
_entity_poly.type
_entity_poly.pdbx_seq_one_letter_code
_entity_poly.pdbx_strand_id
1 'polypeptide(L)'
;RELNVDVVVVSIHYGREYHMLPTSSQLEISNDIADAGADIILGHHPHVLQPPNFLIDSRGREVFVAYSLGNFFTGQVGLYRQIGAYMTLDIEKDFTKGDSLLNISNPKMKLTYVDQKDYKIKLLEDVVEESDTIKTNVGEFSSNEVYLRMINHMKYWLPDLEIS
;
A
#
# COMPACT_ATOMS: atom_id res chain seq x y z
N ARG A 1 -2.60 -9.41 24.29
CA ARG A 1 -2.09 -8.01 24.39
C ARG A 1 -1.64 -7.70 25.84
N GLU A 2 -0.49 -8.23 26.23
CA GLU A 2 0.08 -7.99 27.56
C GLU A 2 0.48 -6.52 27.78
N LEU A 3 0.74 -5.75 26.71
CA LEU A 3 1.19 -4.36 26.79
C LEU A 3 0.08 -3.32 26.89
N ASN A 4 -1.19 -3.74 26.93
CA ASN A 4 -2.36 -2.86 27.03
C ASN A 4 -2.36 -1.71 25.98
N VAL A 5 -1.98 -2.04 24.74
CA VAL A 5 -1.96 -1.09 23.61
C VAL A 5 -3.31 -1.03 22.89
N ASP A 6 -3.64 0.13 22.32
CA ASP A 6 -4.90 0.33 21.62
C ASP A 6 -4.87 -0.24 20.19
N VAL A 7 -3.76 -0.06 19.47
CA VAL A 7 -3.58 -0.48 18.08
C VAL A 7 -2.27 -1.27 17.95
N VAL A 8 -2.31 -2.38 17.25
CA VAL A 8 -1.14 -3.19 16.89
C VAL A 8 -0.86 -3.05 15.41
N VAL A 9 0.25 -2.40 15.07
CA VAL A 9 0.74 -2.27 13.69
C VAL A 9 1.93 -3.20 13.51
N VAL A 10 1.85 -4.09 12.53
CA VAL A 10 2.94 -5.01 12.17
C VAL A 10 3.59 -4.56 10.86
N SER A 11 4.88 -4.24 10.92
CA SER A 11 5.70 -3.97 9.73
C SER A 11 6.49 -5.22 9.39
N ILE A 12 6.31 -5.73 8.16
CA ILE A 12 6.91 -7.01 7.73
C ILE A 12 7.58 -6.90 6.36
N HIS A 13 8.77 -7.46 6.26
CA HIS A 13 9.53 -7.56 5.02
C HIS A 13 9.40 -8.97 4.45
N TYR A 14 8.58 -9.14 3.37
CA TYR A 14 8.20 -10.44 2.86
C TYR A 14 7.78 -10.38 1.38
N GLY A 15 7.53 -11.53 0.79
CA GLY A 15 7.05 -11.64 -0.58
C GLY A 15 8.18 -11.84 -1.58
N ARG A 16 7.93 -11.46 -2.82
CA ARG A 16 8.85 -11.63 -3.94
C ARG A 16 9.05 -10.31 -4.67
N GLU A 17 10.31 -9.96 -4.93
CA GLU A 17 10.67 -8.76 -5.66
C GLU A 17 9.97 -8.66 -7.02
N TYR A 18 9.48 -7.47 -7.33
CA TYR A 18 8.90 -7.05 -8.61
C TYR A 18 7.59 -7.75 -9.01
N HIS A 19 6.98 -8.50 -8.09
CA HIS A 19 5.67 -9.08 -8.29
C HIS A 19 4.58 -8.07 -7.90
N MET A 20 3.77 -7.70 -8.89
CA MET A 20 2.69 -6.70 -8.71
C MET A 20 1.52 -7.21 -7.86
N LEU A 21 1.34 -8.53 -7.73
CA LEU A 21 0.34 -9.13 -6.86
C LEU A 21 1.03 -9.89 -5.72
N PRO A 22 0.43 -9.91 -4.52
CA PRO A 22 0.94 -10.71 -3.42
C PRO A 22 1.02 -12.19 -3.78
N THR A 23 2.07 -12.84 -3.31
CA THR A 23 2.23 -14.30 -3.41
C THR A 23 1.28 -15.00 -2.42
N SER A 24 0.99 -16.30 -2.65
CA SER A 24 0.22 -17.11 -1.70
C SER A 24 0.81 -17.10 -0.29
N SER A 25 2.14 -17.13 -0.18
CA SER A 25 2.83 -17.02 1.11
C SER A 25 2.59 -15.67 1.79
N GLN A 26 2.53 -14.55 1.05
CA GLN A 26 2.17 -13.26 1.65
C GLN A 26 0.74 -13.27 2.19
N LEU A 27 -0.19 -13.85 1.44
CA LEU A 27 -1.59 -13.97 1.86
C LEU A 27 -1.72 -14.82 3.14
N GLU A 28 -1.07 -15.99 3.18
CA GLU A 28 -1.07 -16.89 4.34
C GLU A 28 -0.47 -16.20 5.58
N ILE A 29 0.75 -15.63 5.46
CA ILE A 29 1.42 -14.94 6.57
C ILE A 29 0.59 -13.74 7.07
N SER A 30 -0.06 -12.99 6.16
CA SER A 30 -0.89 -11.86 6.58
C SER A 30 -2.13 -12.31 7.37
N ASN A 31 -2.75 -13.43 7.00
CA ASN A 31 -3.84 -14.01 7.78
C ASN A 31 -3.36 -14.49 9.16
N ASP A 32 -2.21 -15.16 9.24
CA ASP A 32 -1.62 -15.60 10.51
C ASP A 32 -1.32 -14.41 11.44
N ILE A 33 -0.80 -13.32 10.88
CA ILE A 33 -0.51 -12.07 11.62
C ILE A 33 -1.82 -11.42 12.10
N ALA A 34 -2.87 -11.40 11.27
CA ALA A 34 -4.19 -10.91 11.64
C ALA A 34 -4.78 -11.74 12.80
N ASP A 35 -4.73 -13.07 12.69
CA ASP A 35 -5.18 -14.01 13.73
C ASP A 35 -4.38 -13.87 15.03
N ALA A 36 -3.09 -13.55 14.93
CA ALA A 36 -2.25 -13.25 16.09
C ALA A 36 -2.62 -11.93 16.79
N GLY A 37 -3.43 -11.06 16.16
CA GLY A 37 -3.99 -9.87 16.79
C GLY A 37 -3.47 -8.55 16.26
N ALA A 38 -2.87 -8.51 15.09
CA ALA A 38 -2.60 -7.26 14.39
C ALA A 38 -3.91 -6.57 14.00
N ASP A 39 -3.86 -5.25 13.92
CA ASP A 39 -4.96 -4.41 13.43
C ASP A 39 -4.58 -3.82 12.06
N ILE A 40 -3.29 -3.54 11.84
CA ILE A 40 -2.74 -3.02 10.59
C ILE A 40 -1.47 -3.80 10.23
N ILE A 41 -1.35 -4.21 8.97
CA ILE A 41 -0.16 -4.90 8.43
C ILE A 41 0.44 -4.04 7.31
N LEU A 42 1.72 -3.68 7.45
CA LEU A 42 2.47 -2.92 6.47
C LEU A 42 3.58 -3.78 5.88
N GLY A 43 3.38 -4.21 4.63
CA GLY A 43 4.31 -5.07 3.90
C GLY A 43 5.35 -4.28 3.12
N HIS A 44 6.57 -4.86 3.06
CA HIS A 44 7.71 -4.31 2.35
C HIS A 44 8.42 -5.43 1.58
N HIS A 45 9.38 -5.12 0.76
CA HIS A 45 10.26 -6.00 -0.05
C HIS A 45 9.91 -6.09 -1.54
N PRO A 46 8.65 -6.16 -2.03
CA PRO A 46 8.42 -6.33 -3.47
C PRO A 46 8.97 -5.21 -4.36
N HIS A 47 9.28 -4.04 -3.79
CA HIS A 47 9.79 -2.85 -4.52
C HIS A 47 8.85 -2.35 -5.64
N VAL A 48 7.62 -2.83 -5.67
CA VAL A 48 6.52 -2.39 -6.52
C VAL A 48 5.25 -2.35 -5.68
N LEU A 49 4.28 -1.56 -6.10
CA LEU A 49 2.98 -1.48 -5.44
C LEU A 49 2.22 -2.80 -5.56
N GLN A 50 1.63 -3.25 -4.45
CA GLN A 50 0.68 -4.35 -4.41
C GLN A 50 -0.64 -3.87 -3.82
N PRO A 51 -1.81 -4.31 -4.38
CA PRO A 51 -3.12 -3.85 -3.93
C PRO A 51 -3.33 -4.10 -2.43
N PRO A 52 -3.80 -3.10 -1.67
CA PRO A 52 -4.19 -3.30 -0.27
C PRO A 52 -5.51 -4.06 -0.15
N ASN A 53 -5.81 -4.58 1.05
CA ASN A 53 -7.05 -5.27 1.34
C ASN A 53 -7.47 -5.09 2.80
N PHE A 54 -8.72 -5.42 3.11
CA PHE A 54 -9.16 -5.76 4.46
C PHE A 54 -9.28 -7.28 4.57
N LEU A 55 -8.65 -7.85 5.58
CA LEU A 55 -8.76 -9.26 5.96
C LEU A 55 -9.77 -9.39 7.09
N ILE A 56 -10.41 -10.54 7.18
CA ILE A 56 -11.25 -10.89 8.34
C ILE A 56 -10.49 -11.94 9.14
N ASP A 57 -10.14 -11.61 10.38
CA ASP A 57 -9.44 -12.55 11.27
C ASP A 57 -10.40 -13.65 11.80
N SER A 58 -9.85 -14.65 12.45
CA SER A 58 -10.61 -15.78 13.02
C SER A 58 -11.64 -15.37 14.09
N ARG A 59 -11.61 -14.13 14.58
CA ARG A 59 -12.56 -13.53 15.53
C ARG A 59 -13.59 -12.64 14.86
N GLY A 60 -13.55 -12.51 13.51
CA GLY A 60 -14.45 -11.67 12.73
C GLY A 60 -14.10 -10.20 12.72
N ARG A 61 -12.87 -9.80 13.11
CA ARG A 61 -12.40 -8.40 13.06
C ARG A 61 -11.82 -8.08 11.68
N GLU A 62 -12.06 -6.88 11.22
CA GLU A 62 -11.38 -6.34 10.04
C GLU A 62 -9.94 -5.94 10.39
N VAL A 63 -9.00 -6.35 9.55
CA VAL A 63 -7.56 -6.04 9.66
C VAL A 63 -7.11 -5.45 8.33
N PHE A 64 -6.59 -4.23 8.36
CA PHE A 64 -6.08 -3.60 7.14
C PHE A 64 -4.70 -4.14 6.78
N VAL A 65 -4.50 -4.47 5.50
CA VAL A 65 -3.20 -4.89 4.97
C VAL A 65 -2.80 -4.09 3.74
N ALA A 66 -1.65 -3.44 3.79
CA ALA A 66 -0.93 -2.96 2.63
C ALA A 66 0.20 -3.96 2.33
N TYR A 67 0.03 -4.82 1.32
CA TYR A 67 1.02 -5.86 1.02
C TYR A 67 2.36 -5.28 0.55
N SER A 68 2.33 -4.19 -0.20
CA SER A 68 3.51 -3.39 -0.53
C SER A 68 3.13 -1.98 -0.98
N LEU A 69 3.77 -0.98 -0.40
CA LEU A 69 3.64 0.43 -0.82
C LEU A 69 4.71 0.84 -1.84
N GLY A 70 5.39 -0.14 -2.46
CA GLY A 70 6.45 0.12 -3.42
C GLY A 70 7.67 0.82 -2.81
N ASN A 71 8.37 1.59 -3.62
CA ASN A 71 9.51 2.38 -3.20
C ASN A 71 9.11 3.85 -3.03
N PHE A 72 9.20 4.37 -1.81
CA PHE A 72 9.00 5.81 -1.59
C PHE A 72 10.17 6.64 -2.15
N PHE A 73 11.42 6.15 -1.98
CA PHE A 73 12.62 6.73 -2.57
C PHE A 73 13.57 5.61 -3.01
N THR A 74 14.06 5.67 -4.26
CA THR A 74 14.85 4.57 -4.83
C THR A 74 15.77 5.01 -5.95
N GLY A 75 16.91 4.31 -6.08
CA GLY A 75 17.74 4.31 -7.27
C GLY A 75 17.52 3.09 -8.18
N GLN A 76 16.53 2.25 -7.87
CA GLN A 76 16.26 1.06 -8.68
C GLN A 76 15.71 1.43 -10.06
N VAL A 77 16.14 0.66 -11.06
CA VAL A 77 15.84 0.84 -12.47
C VAL A 77 14.52 0.16 -12.84
N GLY A 78 13.67 0.87 -13.59
CA GLY A 78 12.42 0.32 -14.14
C GLY A 78 11.17 1.06 -13.65
N LEU A 79 10.23 1.27 -14.56
CA LEU A 79 9.06 2.12 -14.34
C LEU A 79 8.35 1.87 -13.00
N TYR A 80 7.90 0.65 -12.77
CA TYR A 80 7.11 0.34 -11.57
C TYR A 80 7.91 0.37 -10.26
N ARG A 81 9.24 0.32 -10.33
CA ARG A 81 10.13 0.45 -9.17
C ARG A 81 10.35 1.91 -8.75
N GLN A 82 10.02 2.86 -9.65
CA GLN A 82 10.06 4.29 -9.39
C GLN A 82 8.72 4.79 -8.85
N ILE A 83 7.69 3.93 -8.81
CA ILE A 83 6.35 4.26 -8.33
C ILE A 83 6.18 3.65 -6.95
N GLY A 84 5.83 4.51 -6.00
CA GLY A 84 5.45 4.15 -4.63
C GLY A 84 4.14 4.81 -4.24
N ALA A 85 3.80 4.69 -2.97
CA ALA A 85 2.64 5.36 -2.40
C ALA A 85 2.84 5.65 -0.93
N TYR A 86 2.06 6.61 -0.41
CA TYR A 86 1.74 6.70 1.00
C TYR A 86 0.23 6.62 1.20
N MET A 87 -0.18 6.18 2.39
CA MET A 87 -1.58 5.99 2.73
C MET A 87 -1.93 6.69 4.04
N THR A 88 -3.19 7.07 4.15
CA THR A 88 -3.82 7.47 5.41
C THR A 88 -5.00 6.56 5.70
N LEU A 89 -5.27 6.34 6.98
CA LEU A 89 -6.37 5.54 7.51
C LEU A 89 -7.02 6.32 8.66
N ASP A 90 -8.33 6.22 8.79
CA ASP A 90 -9.04 6.66 9.97
C ASP A 90 -9.05 5.53 11.00
N ILE A 91 -8.67 5.84 12.25
CA ILE A 91 -8.67 4.87 13.36
C ILE A 91 -9.57 5.43 14.45
N GLU A 92 -10.68 4.74 14.71
CA GLU A 92 -11.66 5.11 15.72
C GLU A 92 -11.73 4.03 16.80
N LYS A 93 -11.73 4.43 18.06
CA LYS A 93 -11.90 3.54 19.20
C LYS A 93 -13.11 3.96 20.01
N ASP A 94 -14.09 3.05 20.13
CA ASP A 94 -15.28 3.27 20.96
C ASP A 94 -15.03 2.76 22.38
N PHE A 95 -14.88 3.70 23.32
CA PHE A 95 -14.66 3.40 24.75
C PHE A 95 -15.98 3.12 25.52
N THR A 96 -17.14 3.29 24.89
CA THR A 96 -18.44 3.10 25.54
C THR A 96 -18.89 1.65 25.54
N LYS A 97 -18.32 0.79 24.70
CA LYS A 97 -18.56 -0.64 24.61
C LYS A 97 -17.47 -1.40 25.35
N GLY A 98 -17.85 -2.33 26.23
CA GLY A 98 -17.00 -3.00 27.21
C GLY A 98 -15.73 -3.68 26.68
N ASP A 99 -15.71 -4.16 25.43
CA ASP A 99 -14.49 -4.45 24.66
C ASP A 99 -14.39 -3.36 23.61
N SER A 100 -13.48 -2.42 23.82
CA SER A 100 -13.28 -1.27 22.95
C SER A 100 -13.17 -1.69 21.48
N LEU A 101 -14.25 -1.44 20.72
CA LEU A 101 -14.27 -1.75 19.30
C LEU A 101 -13.33 -0.78 18.59
N LEU A 102 -12.34 -1.33 17.92
CA LEU A 102 -11.45 -0.59 17.03
C LEU A 102 -12.01 -0.67 15.61
N ASN A 103 -12.23 0.47 14.99
CA ASN A 103 -12.63 0.59 13.60
C ASN A 103 -11.50 1.24 12.80
N ILE A 104 -11.05 0.58 11.73
CA ILE A 104 -10.06 1.09 10.78
C ILE A 104 -10.78 1.26 9.45
N SER A 105 -10.83 2.48 8.95
CA SER A 105 -11.65 2.83 7.79
C SER A 105 -11.02 3.90 6.91
N ASN A 106 -11.70 4.24 5.83
CA ASN A 106 -11.38 5.32 4.91
C ASN A 106 -9.92 5.31 4.42
N PRO A 107 -9.42 4.17 3.88
CA PRO A 107 -8.09 4.15 3.28
C PRO A 107 -8.03 5.15 2.12
N LYS A 108 -7.05 6.05 2.17
CA LYS A 108 -6.75 6.98 1.08
C LYS A 108 -5.30 6.83 0.69
N MET A 109 -5.03 6.93 -0.60
CA MET A 109 -3.69 6.71 -1.16
C MET A 109 -3.30 7.87 -2.06
N LYS A 110 -2.03 8.28 -1.96
CA LYS A 110 -1.38 9.11 -2.96
C LYS A 110 -0.23 8.35 -3.60
N LEU A 111 -0.26 8.30 -4.93
CA LEU A 111 0.80 7.66 -5.71
C LEU A 111 1.98 8.62 -5.82
N THR A 112 3.18 8.09 -5.65
CA THR A 112 4.43 8.84 -5.76
C THR A 112 5.29 8.31 -6.91
N TYR A 113 6.10 9.18 -7.47
CA TYR A 113 7.08 8.87 -8.51
C TYR A 113 8.44 9.44 -8.15
N VAL A 114 9.48 8.63 -8.28
CA VAL A 114 10.86 9.07 -8.10
C VAL A 114 11.44 9.42 -9.48
N ASP A 115 11.63 10.71 -9.73
CA ASP A 115 12.32 11.18 -10.93
C ASP A 115 13.82 10.91 -10.77
N GLN A 116 14.35 9.95 -11.53
CA GLN A 116 15.77 9.56 -11.45
C GLN A 116 16.73 10.58 -12.07
N LYS A 117 16.22 11.61 -12.74
CA LYS A 117 17.05 12.68 -13.29
C LYS A 117 17.65 13.55 -12.19
N ASP A 118 16.86 13.87 -11.17
CA ASP A 118 17.26 14.75 -10.07
C ASP A 118 16.97 14.13 -8.68
N TYR A 119 16.54 12.88 -8.64
CA TYR A 119 16.20 12.14 -7.44
C TYR A 119 15.17 12.85 -6.54
N LYS A 120 14.15 13.43 -7.17
CA LYS A 120 13.03 14.03 -6.45
C LYS A 120 11.83 13.10 -6.42
N ILE A 121 11.13 13.11 -5.28
CA ILE A 121 9.83 12.49 -5.15
C ILE A 121 8.78 13.51 -5.59
N LYS A 122 7.91 13.10 -6.50
CA LYS A 122 6.75 13.85 -6.99
C LYS A 122 5.48 13.05 -6.73
N LEU A 123 4.34 13.71 -6.66
CA LEU A 123 3.08 13.01 -6.81
C LEU A 123 2.93 12.56 -8.26
N LEU A 124 2.43 11.35 -8.48
CA LEU A 124 2.29 10.82 -9.85
C LEU A 124 1.21 11.61 -10.63
N GLU A 125 0.20 12.16 -9.94
CA GLU A 125 -0.80 13.07 -10.51
C GLU A 125 -0.14 14.35 -11.06
N ASP A 126 0.79 14.95 -10.29
CA ASP A 126 1.52 16.16 -10.74
C ASP A 126 2.36 15.85 -11.99
N VAL A 127 2.96 14.65 -12.07
CA VAL A 127 3.72 14.23 -13.25
C VAL A 127 2.85 14.14 -14.49
N VAL A 128 1.59 13.70 -14.34
CA VAL A 128 0.61 13.66 -15.44
C VAL A 128 0.26 15.07 -15.92
N GLU A 129 0.12 16.03 -14.99
CA GLU A 129 -0.17 17.44 -15.33
C GLU A 129 1.03 18.14 -15.97
N GLU A 130 2.24 17.81 -15.55
CA GLU A 130 3.49 18.44 -16.04
C GLU A 130 3.95 17.91 -17.40
N SER A 131 3.64 16.64 -17.73
CA SER A 131 4.18 15.97 -18.91
C SER A 131 3.32 14.80 -19.39
N ASP A 132 3.14 14.71 -20.71
CA ASP A 132 2.48 13.57 -21.35
C ASP A 132 3.28 12.26 -21.24
N THR A 133 4.57 12.34 -20.86
CA THR A 133 5.43 11.17 -20.84
C THR A 133 6.34 11.10 -19.61
N ILE A 134 6.54 9.86 -19.14
CA ILE A 134 7.54 9.48 -18.14
C ILE A 134 8.73 8.86 -18.87
N LYS A 135 9.92 9.47 -18.72
CA LYS A 135 11.18 8.94 -19.27
C LYS A 135 11.94 8.18 -18.21
N THR A 136 12.19 6.93 -18.49
CA THR A 136 13.00 6.05 -17.63
C THR A 136 14.18 5.51 -18.43
N ASN A 137 15.12 4.88 -17.77
CA ASN A 137 16.23 4.19 -18.43
C ASN A 137 15.84 2.91 -19.21
N VAL A 138 14.58 2.47 -19.10
CA VAL A 138 14.04 1.31 -19.85
C VAL A 138 13.07 1.72 -20.96
N GLY A 139 12.79 3.02 -21.11
CA GLY A 139 11.91 3.53 -22.16
C GLY A 139 11.14 4.78 -21.76
N GLU A 140 10.27 5.19 -22.66
CA GLU A 140 9.35 6.31 -22.50
C GLU A 140 7.91 5.77 -22.47
N PHE A 141 7.10 6.26 -21.53
CA PHE A 141 5.76 5.76 -21.25
C PHE A 141 4.79 6.94 -21.14
N SER A 142 3.55 6.75 -21.59
CA SER A 142 2.50 7.74 -21.36
C SER A 142 2.23 7.89 -19.86
N SER A 143 2.36 9.10 -19.32
CA SER A 143 2.15 9.39 -17.90
C SER A 143 0.73 9.08 -17.48
N ASN A 144 -0.25 9.46 -18.29
CA ASN A 144 -1.67 9.20 -18.03
C ASN A 144 -2.01 7.69 -18.06
N GLU A 145 -1.46 6.92 -19.01
CA GLU A 145 -1.69 5.47 -19.04
C GLU A 145 -1.08 4.78 -17.83
N VAL A 146 0.10 5.21 -17.39
CA VAL A 146 0.76 4.69 -16.18
C VAL A 146 -0.09 5.00 -14.95
N TYR A 147 -0.54 6.23 -14.80
CA TYR A 147 -1.37 6.66 -13.68
C TYR A 147 -2.68 5.86 -13.59
N LEU A 148 -3.45 5.78 -14.69
CA LEU A 148 -4.69 5.02 -14.74
C LEU A 148 -4.48 3.53 -14.47
N ARG A 149 -3.39 2.96 -14.99
CA ARG A 149 -3.02 1.56 -14.72
C ARG A 149 -2.75 1.33 -13.25
N MET A 150 -2.04 2.24 -12.59
CA MET A 150 -1.73 2.11 -11.16
C MET A 150 -2.99 2.28 -10.30
N ILE A 151 -3.88 3.23 -10.63
CA ILE A 151 -5.18 3.35 -9.95
C ILE A 151 -5.97 2.05 -10.05
N ASN A 152 -6.15 1.51 -11.26
CA ASN A 152 -6.89 0.27 -11.46
C ASN A 152 -6.26 -0.92 -10.74
N HIS A 153 -4.92 -0.97 -10.73
CA HIS A 153 -4.18 -2.01 -10.03
C HIS A 153 -4.40 -1.95 -8.51
N MET A 154 -4.28 -0.77 -7.91
CA MET A 154 -4.42 -0.60 -6.47
C MET A 154 -5.86 -0.78 -5.97
N LYS A 155 -6.85 -0.58 -6.83
CA LYS A 155 -8.27 -0.82 -6.55
C LYS A 155 -8.72 -2.28 -6.73
N TYR A 156 -7.80 -3.20 -6.99
CA TYR A 156 -8.12 -4.59 -7.34
C TYR A 156 -9.02 -5.31 -6.30
N TRP A 157 -8.74 -5.12 -5.01
CA TRP A 157 -9.56 -5.67 -3.92
C TRP A 157 -10.39 -4.61 -3.17
N LEU A 158 -10.05 -3.34 -3.31
CA LEU A 158 -10.76 -2.21 -2.70
C LEU A 158 -11.22 -1.23 -3.79
N PRO A 159 -12.34 -1.51 -4.47
CA PRO A 159 -12.82 -0.65 -5.59
C PRO A 159 -13.07 0.79 -5.18
N ASP A 160 -13.47 1.01 -3.92
CA ASP A 160 -13.77 2.34 -3.35
C ASP A 160 -12.54 3.03 -2.75
N LEU A 161 -11.32 2.47 -2.89
CA LEU A 161 -10.09 3.11 -2.44
C LEU A 161 -9.96 4.49 -3.11
N GLU A 162 -9.89 5.55 -2.29
CA GLU A 162 -9.65 6.91 -2.77
C GLU A 162 -8.16 7.06 -3.12
N ILE A 163 -7.87 7.37 -4.40
CA ILE A 163 -6.51 7.56 -4.92
C ILE A 163 -6.43 8.90 -5.63
N SER A 164 -5.48 9.69 -5.23
CA SER A 164 -5.14 10.98 -5.84
C SER A 164 -3.63 11.13 -5.99
#